data_eee1abe5453728693f664d3b1891978f
#
_entry.id   eee1abe5453728693f664d3b1891978f
#
_cell.length_a   1.000
_cell.length_b   1.000
_cell.length_c   1.000
_cell.angle_alpha   90.00
_cell.angle_beta   90.00
_cell.angle_gamma   90.00
#
_symmetry.space_group_name_H-M   'P 1'
#
loop_
_entity.id
_entity.type
_entity.pdbx_description
1 polymer ?
#
loop_
_entity_poly.entity_id
_entity_poly.type
_entity_poly.pdbx_seq_one_letter_code
_entity_poly.pdbx_strand_id
1 'polypeptide(L)'
;GAKLLRRCVTNLPTLRANAATFSRVVEAQLPAGAAARAGDTYGALLAGAHLLLSTAQVDEAQALAWLDCIGWDAAAALGVDAAPEQSSAAEGGQCLATLLSHEEQWRTADPEYGTGKLTIRELLELARSLSGADEAEKARIALGRRGIRATDHALVIANSAELLAPIYGSTKWRNGGHRERLRDLPGADTAGSVHFKVVGTQKATTVPWAAAGF
;
A
#
# COMPACT_ATOMS: atom_id res chain seq x y z
N GLY A 1 -28.23 23.54 0.80
CA GLY A 1 -27.04 24.09 0.12
C GLY A 1 -26.88 25.57 0.32
N ALA A 2 -27.81 26.44 -0.18
CA ALA A 2 -27.64 27.91 -0.18
C ALA A 2 -27.47 28.54 1.21
N LYS A 3 -28.21 28.11 2.21
CA LYS A 3 -28.11 28.63 3.60
C LYS A 3 -26.73 28.29 4.21
N LEU A 4 -26.19 27.12 3.97
CA LEU A 4 -24.87 26.72 4.45
C LEU A 4 -23.77 27.52 3.77
N LEU A 5 -23.81 27.65 2.45
CA LEU A 5 -22.85 28.46 1.70
C LEU A 5 -22.85 29.93 2.19
N ARG A 6 -24.02 30.51 2.36
CA ARG A 6 -24.15 31.88 2.91
C ARG A 6 -23.51 31.97 4.30
N ARG A 7 -23.76 31.01 5.20
CA ARG A 7 -23.15 30.96 6.54
C ARG A 7 -21.62 30.89 6.46
N CYS A 8 -21.07 30.05 5.60
CA CYS A 8 -19.61 29.94 5.39
C CYS A 8 -19.02 31.25 4.87
N VAL A 9 -19.62 31.85 3.85
CA VAL A 9 -19.14 33.12 3.26
C VAL A 9 -19.21 34.27 4.26
N THR A 10 -20.32 34.39 4.99
CA THR A 10 -20.50 35.47 5.99
C THR A 10 -19.50 35.37 7.15
N ASN A 11 -19.11 34.12 7.53
CA ASN A 11 -18.21 33.88 8.66
C ASN A 11 -16.81 33.41 8.20
N LEU A 12 -16.40 33.72 6.98
CA LEU A 12 -15.10 33.29 6.43
C LEU A 12 -13.89 33.68 7.29
N PRO A 13 -13.81 34.89 7.88
CA PRO A 13 -12.71 35.22 8.78
C PRO A 13 -12.63 34.32 10.01
N THR A 14 -13.79 34.06 10.66
CA THR A 14 -13.87 33.15 11.82
C THR A 14 -13.54 31.72 11.42
N LEU A 15 -14.04 31.25 10.27
CA LEU A 15 -13.72 29.90 9.75
C LEU A 15 -12.22 29.72 9.56
N ARG A 16 -11.52 30.71 8.99
CA ARG A 16 -10.05 30.65 8.80
C ARG A 16 -9.29 30.69 10.12
N ALA A 17 -9.71 31.52 11.06
CA ALA A 17 -9.09 31.56 12.38
C ALA A 17 -9.26 30.23 13.12
N ASN A 18 -10.46 29.67 13.10
CA ASN A 18 -10.72 28.36 13.72
C ASN A 18 -9.96 27.24 13.02
N ALA A 19 -9.86 27.25 11.68
CA ALA A 19 -9.06 26.28 10.94
C ALA A 19 -7.59 26.31 11.38
N ALA A 20 -6.99 27.48 11.52
CA ALA A 20 -5.62 27.62 12.00
C ALA A 20 -5.45 27.13 13.45
N THR A 21 -6.44 27.38 14.32
CA THR A 21 -6.40 26.86 15.71
C THR A 21 -6.52 25.36 15.76
N PHE A 22 -7.50 24.76 15.06
CA PHE A 22 -7.64 23.30 14.99
C PHE A 22 -6.43 22.63 14.33
N SER A 23 -5.84 23.24 13.28
CA SER A 23 -4.62 22.73 12.62
C SER A 23 -3.48 22.57 13.64
N ARG A 24 -3.18 23.62 14.39
CA ARG A 24 -2.13 23.60 15.43
C ARG A 24 -2.39 22.56 16.51
N VAL A 25 -3.63 22.46 16.98
CA VAL A 25 -4.01 21.47 18.00
C VAL A 25 -3.89 20.03 17.49
N VAL A 26 -4.31 19.77 16.25
CA VAL A 26 -4.14 18.47 15.60
C VAL A 26 -2.66 18.14 15.38
N GLU A 27 -1.87 19.11 14.87
CA GLU A 27 -0.43 18.93 14.65
C GLU A 27 0.30 18.57 15.95
N ALA A 28 -0.06 19.19 17.07
CA ALA A 28 0.55 18.92 18.36
C ALA A 28 0.31 17.49 18.89
N GLN A 29 -0.72 16.81 18.39
CA GLN A 29 -1.07 15.43 18.77
C GLN A 29 -0.45 14.36 17.84
N LEU A 30 0.21 14.77 16.78
CA LEU A 30 0.71 13.87 15.73
C LEU A 30 2.24 13.82 15.69
N PRO A 31 2.84 12.70 15.24
CA PRO A 31 4.25 12.61 14.97
C PRO A 31 4.72 13.64 13.93
N ALA A 32 5.91 14.22 14.10
CA ALA A 32 6.42 15.33 13.29
C ALA A 32 6.36 15.13 11.76
N GLY A 33 6.54 13.90 11.26
CA GLY A 33 6.51 13.60 9.81
C GLY A 33 5.14 13.64 9.16
N ALA A 34 4.05 13.49 9.94
CA ALA A 34 2.67 13.46 9.44
C ALA A 34 1.87 14.72 9.82
N ALA A 35 2.37 15.48 10.78
CA ALA A 35 1.65 16.54 11.47
C ALA A 35 1.13 17.65 10.53
N ALA A 36 1.97 18.26 9.71
CA ALA A 36 1.59 19.43 8.90
C ALA A 36 0.46 19.14 7.91
N ARG A 37 0.56 18.04 7.15
CA ARG A 37 -0.47 17.68 6.16
C ARG A 37 -1.79 17.29 6.80
N ALA A 38 -1.74 16.56 7.91
CA ALA A 38 -2.93 16.19 8.66
C ALA A 38 -3.55 17.40 9.32
N GLY A 39 -2.75 18.29 9.93
CA GLY A 39 -3.21 19.55 10.51
C GLY A 39 -4.00 20.39 9.52
N ASP A 40 -3.47 20.62 8.32
CA ASP A 40 -4.15 21.40 7.28
C ASP A 40 -5.49 20.74 6.87
N THR A 41 -5.49 19.42 6.68
CA THR A 41 -6.70 18.71 6.24
C THR A 41 -7.77 18.70 7.33
N TYR A 42 -7.42 18.25 8.51
CA TYR A 42 -8.39 18.10 9.61
C TYR A 42 -8.75 19.43 10.24
N GLY A 43 -7.82 20.38 10.29
CA GLY A 43 -8.11 21.74 10.78
C GLY A 43 -9.22 22.41 10.00
N ALA A 44 -9.19 22.32 8.67
CA ALA A 44 -10.25 22.85 7.81
C ALA A 44 -11.58 22.12 7.99
N LEU A 45 -11.58 20.79 8.10
CA LEU A 45 -12.79 19.98 8.31
C LEU A 45 -13.43 20.27 9.67
N LEU A 46 -12.62 20.30 10.74
CA LEU A 46 -13.08 20.57 12.10
C LEU A 46 -13.66 21.98 12.26
N ALA A 47 -13.01 22.98 11.66
CA ALA A 47 -13.53 24.34 11.63
C ALA A 47 -14.86 24.43 10.87
N GLY A 48 -14.98 23.71 9.76
CA GLY A 48 -16.22 23.59 9.01
C GLY A 48 -17.34 22.97 9.84
N ALA A 49 -17.04 21.85 10.54
CA ALA A 49 -17.99 21.19 11.42
C ALA A 49 -18.39 22.08 12.61
N HIS A 50 -17.43 22.75 13.25
CA HIS A 50 -17.73 23.72 14.31
C HIS A 50 -18.63 24.86 13.83
N LEU A 51 -18.38 25.37 12.61
CA LEU A 51 -19.19 26.45 12.04
C LEU A 51 -20.67 26.06 11.84
N LEU A 52 -20.98 24.77 11.69
CA LEU A 52 -22.36 24.29 11.63
C LEU A 52 -23.11 24.51 12.95
N LEU A 53 -22.41 24.47 14.07
CA LEU A 53 -22.96 24.56 15.42
C LEU A 53 -22.79 25.95 16.00
N SER A 54 -21.65 26.63 15.78
CA SER A 54 -21.30 27.91 16.36
C SER A 54 -20.56 28.78 15.36
N THR A 55 -20.78 30.12 15.44
CA THR A 55 -20.01 31.10 14.69
C THR A 55 -18.93 31.77 15.55
N ALA A 56 -18.72 31.30 16.77
CA ALA A 56 -17.73 31.83 17.68
C ALA A 56 -16.32 31.45 17.25
N GLN A 57 -15.35 32.27 17.56
CA GLN A 57 -13.94 31.93 17.45
C GLN A 57 -13.55 30.99 18.57
N VAL A 58 -12.73 30.02 18.26
CA VAL A 58 -12.28 28.93 19.18
C VAL A 58 -10.83 29.18 19.58
N ASP A 59 -10.55 29.12 20.87
CA ASP A 59 -9.18 29.07 21.39
C ASP A 59 -8.65 27.62 21.45
N GLU A 60 -7.38 27.42 21.79
CA GLU A 60 -6.74 26.10 21.80
C GLU A 60 -7.35 25.15 22.86
N ALA A 61 -7.75 25.67 24.02
CA ALA A 61 -8.36 24.86 25.07
C ALA A 61 -9.75 24.37 24.65
N GLN A 62 -10.52 25.23 24.02
CA GLN A 62 -11.83 24.88 23.44
C GLN A 62 -11.69 23.89 22.28
N ALA A 63 -10.67 24.06 21.44
CA ALA A 63 -10.39 23.12 20.35
C ALA A 63 -10.04 21.74 20.89
N LEU A 64 -9.21 21.63 21.92
CA LEU A 64 -8.89 20.38 22.60
C LEU A 64 -10.15 19.73 23.19
N ALA A 65 -10.94 20.49 23.96
CA ALA A 65 -12.18 19.98 24.53
C ALA A 65 -13.18 19.50 23.46
N TRP A 66 -13.16 20.14 22.30
CA TRP A 66 -14.00 19.74 21.17
C TRP A 66 -13.53 18.44 20.54
N LEU A 67 -12.20 18.26 20.38
CA LEU A 67 -11.61 17.00 19.93
C LEU A 67 -11.93 15.83 20.88
N ASP A 68 -11.80 16.05 22.18
CA ASP A 68 -12.17 15.06 23.19
C ASP A 68 -13.67 14.69 23.10
N CYS A 69 -14.54 15.69 22.93
CA CYS A 69 -15.97 15.48 22.80
C CYS A 69 -16.38 14.64 21.59
N ILE A 70 -15.68 14.75 20.48
CA ILE A 70 -15.95 13.96 19.27
C ILE A 70 -15.21 12.60 19.28
N GLY A 71 -14.45 12.29 20.33
CA GLY A 71 -13.66 11.10 20.42
C GLY A 71 -12.53 11.06 19.39
N TRP A 72 -11.86 12.21 19.19
CA TRP A 72 -10.75 12.30 18.24
C TRP A 72 -9.64 11.32 18.61
N ASP A 73 -9.30 10.44 17.68
CA ASP A 73 -8.16 9.54 17.77
C ASP A 73 -7.13 9.91 16.69
N ALA A 74 -5.98 10.39 17.13
CA ALA A 74 -4.88 10.79 16.27
C ALA A 74 -4.36 9.62 15.40
N ALA A 75 -4.39 8.39 15.94
CA ALA A 75 -3.96 7.20 15.21
C ALA A 75 -4.98 6.85 14.10
N ALA A 76 -6.27 6.85 14.43
CA ALA A 76 -7.34 6.62 13.45
C ALA A 76 -7.38 7.73 12.38
N ALA A 77 -7.11 8.98 12.74
CA ALA A 77 -7.08 10.12 11.82
C ALA A 77 -5.97 10.01 10.76
N LEU A 78 -4.86 9.38 11.10
CA LEU A 78 -3.77 9.09 10.16
C LEU A 78 -4.04 7.84 9.32
N GLY A 79 -5.16 7.14 9.52
CA GLY A 79 -5.39 5.82 8.96
C GLY A 79 -4.47 4.76 9.59
N VAL A 80 -3.98 5.07 10.79
CA VAL A 80 -3.07 4.24 11.55
C VAL A 80 -3.89 3.47 12.60
N ASP A 81 -4.57 2.42 12.15
CA ASP A 81 -4.86 1.32 13.05
C ASP A 81 -3.50 0.69 13.39
N ALA A 82 -2.98 1.03 14.56
CA ALA A 82 -1.71 0.54 15.13
C ALA A 82 -0.47 0.67 14.21
N ALA A 83 0.43 1.57 14.55
CA ALA A 83 1.76 1.84 14.00
C ALA A 83 1.85 1.93 12.46
N PRO A 84 2.31 3.05 11.88
CA PRO A 84 2.42 3.23 10.41
C PRO A 84 3.17 2.07 9.73
N GLU A 85 4.11 1.47 10.42
CA GLU A 85 4.85 0.30 9.95
C GLU A 85 3.99 -0.96 9.85
N GLN A 86 3.00 -1.18 10.75
CA GLN A 86 2.14 -2.37 10.69
C GLN A 86 1.05 -2.26 9.62
N SER A 87 0.52 -1.07 9.37
CA SER A 87 -0.47 -0.85 8.31
C SER A 87 0.14 -1.01 6.92
N SER A 88 1.33 -0.44 6.67
CA SER A 88 2.01 -0.57 5.39
C SER A 88 2.52 -1.99 5.16
N ALA A 89 3.05 -2.66 6.19
CA ALA A 89 3.45 -4.06 6.12
C ALA A 89 2.25 -5.00 5.87
N ALA A 90 1.09 -4.72 6.48
CA ALA A 90 -0.14 -5.47 6.22
C ALA A 90 -0.63 -5.29 4.78
N GLU A 91 -0.58 -4.07 4.23
CA GLU A 91 -0.86 -3.82 2.82
C GLU A 91 0.15 -4.49 1.89
N GLY A 92 1.44 -4.47 2.25
CA GLY A 92 2.50 -5.20 1.57
C GLY A 92 2.21 -6.70 1.54
N GLY A 93 1.78 -7.27 2.67
CA GLY A 93 1.36 -8.66 2.79
C GLY A 93 0.18 -9.01 1.88
N GLN A 94 -0.86 -8.16 1.83
CA GLN A 94 -1.99 -8.34 0.93
C GLN A 94 -1.58 -8.25 -0.55
N CYS A 95 -0.71 -7.30 -0.88
CA CYS A 95 -0.16 -7.15 -2.23
C CYS A 95 0.60 -8.40 -2.65
N LEU A 96 1.46 -8.92 -1.79
CA LEU A 96 2.22 -10.15 -2.03
C LEU A 96 1.30 -11.39 -2.10
N ALA A 97 0.31 -11.50 -1.23
CA ALA A 97 -0.67 -12.59 -1.27
C ALA A 97 -1.44 -12.62 -2.60
N THR A 98 -1.81 -11.45 -3.12
CA THR A 98 -2.45 -11.34 -4.45
C THR A 98 -1.53 -11.85 -5.56
N LEU A 99 -0.23 -11.54 -5.50
CA LEU A 99 0.74 -12.06 -6.46
C LEU A 99 0.85 -13.58 -6.34
N LEU A 100 1.03 -14.10 -5.14
CA LEU A 100 1.27 -15.53 -4.90
C LEU A 100 0.06 -16.41 -5.23
N SER A 101 -1.17 -15.88 -5.10
CA SER A 101 -2.41 -16.58 -5.43
C SER A 101 -2.82 -16.48 -6.91
N HIS A 102 -2.12 -15.68 -7.71
CA HIS A 102 -2.44 -15.55 -9.14
C HIS A 102 -2.16 -16.85 -9.88
N GLU A 103 -3.10 -17.30 -10.69
CA GLU A 103 -3.01 -18.52 -11.49
C GLU A 103 -2.42 -18.25 -12.88
N GLU A 104 -1.41 -19.02 -13.26
CA GLU A 104 -0.83 -19.04 -14.60
C GLU A 104 -1.16 -20.35 -15.31
N GLN A 105 -1.30 -20.27 -16.63
CA GLN A 105 -1.47 -21.46 -17.48
C GLN A 105 -0.19 -22.31 -17.40
N TRP A 106 -0.36 -23.57 -17.01
CA TRP A 106 0.71 -24.54 -16.90
C TRP A 106 0.48 -25.71 -17.86
N ARG A 107 1.51 -26.06 -18.62
CA ARG A 107 1.52 -27.28 -19.44
C ARG A 107 2.50 -28.27 -18.83
N THR A 108 1.98 -29.39 -18.35
CA THR A 108 2.81 -30.50 -17.90
C THR A 108 3.57 -31.11 -19.08
N ALA A 109 4.72 -31.72 -18.79
CA ALA A 109 5.46 -32.48 -19.81
C ALA A 109 4.69 -33.75 -20.22
N ASP A 110 3.79 -34.22 -19.37
CA ASP A 110 3.01 -35.43 -19.58
C ASP A 110 1.70 -35.10 -20.28
N PRO A 111 1.47 -35.65 -21.49
CA PRO A 111 0.24 -35.43 -22.26
C PRO A 111 -1.04 -35.93 -21.56
N GLU A 112 -0.93 -36.92 -20.64
CA GLU A 112 -2.07 -37.45 -19.89
C GLU A 112 -2.62 -36.47 -18.85
N TYR A 113 -1.79 -35.56 -18.32
CA TYR A 113 -2.23 -34.60 -17.30
C TYR A 113 -2.69 -33.25 -17.86
N GLY A 114 -2.65 -33.04 -19.16
CA GLY A 114 -3.25 -31.90 -19.84
C GLY A 114 -2.63 -30.55 -19.49
N THR A 115 -3.41 -29.49 -19.83
CA THR A 115 -3.11 -28.12 -19.41
C THR A 115 -3.81 -27.84 -18.08
N GLY A 116 -3.03 -27.56 -17.05
CA GLY A 116 -3.50 -27.13 -15.75
C GLY A 116 -3.25 -25.63 -15.51
N LYS A 117 -3.66 -25.17 -14.35
CA LYS A 117 -3.28 -23.87 -13.82
C LYS A 117 -2.48 -24.09 -12.54
N LEU A 118 -1.42 -23.34 -12.37
CA LEU A 118 -0.65 -23.28 -11.13
C LEU A 118 -0.61 -21.84 -10.64
N THR A 119 -0.67 -21.68 -9.33
CA THR A 119 -0.46 -20.40 -8.69
C THR A 119 1.02 -20.00 -8.80
N ILE A 120 1.29 -18.69 -8.69
CA ILE A 120 2.68 -18.21 -8.61
C ILE A 120 3.42 -18.87 -7.44
N ARG A 121 2.75 -19.14 -6.30
CA ARG A 121 3.32 -19.87 -5.17
C ARG A 121 3.80 -21.27 -5.58
N GLU A 122 2.95 -22.07 -6.21
CA GLU A 122 3.28 -23.41 -6.67
C GLU A 122 4.42 -23.39 -7.72
N LEU A 123 4.40 -22.42 -8.62
CA LEU A 123 5.50 -22.22 -9.58
C LEU A 123 6.83 -21.87 -8.89
N LEU A 124 6.81 -21.09 -7.81
CA LEU A 124 8.01 -20.78 -7.02
C LEU A 124 8.53 -22.01 -6.29
N GLU A 125 7.66 -22.84 -5.75
CA GLU A 125 8.02 -24.11 -5.11
C GLU A 125 8.66 -25.06 -6.12
N LEU A 126 8.08 -25.22 -7.30
CA LEU A 126 8.66 -26.01 -8.39
C LEU A 126 10.01 -25.46 -8.85
N ALA A 127 10.13 -24.13 -9.02
CA ALA A 127 11.37 -23.50 -9.47
C ALA A 127 12.54 -23.68 -8.49
N ARG A 128 12.23 -23.87 -7.19
CA ARG A 128 13.20 -24.11 -6.11
C ARG A 128 13.46 -25.60 -5.87
N SER A 129 12.61 -26.48 -6.37
CA SER A 129 12.77 -27.92 -6.21
C SER A 129 14.05 -28.42 -6.87
N LEU A 130 14.76 -29.32 -6.18
CA LEU A 130 15.93 -30.00 -6.69
C LEU A 130 15.56 -31.24 -7.54
N SER A 131 14.33 -31.74 -7.41
CA SER A 131 13.79 -32.84 -8.17
C SER A 131 13.02 -32.35 -9.40
N GLY A 132 13.31 -32.91 -10.58
CA GLY A 132 12.62 -32.50 -11.82
C GLY A 132 13.24 -31.28 -12.50
N ALA A 133 14.51 -31.38 -12.94
CA ALA A 133 15.22 -30.25 -13.56
C ALA A 133 14.45 -29.57 -14.70
N ASP A 134 13.74 -30.34 -15.53
CA ASP A 134 12.92 -29.80 -16.64
C ASP A 134 11.70 -29.03 -16.16
N GLU A 135 11.01 -29.50 -15.15
CA GLU A 135 9.84 -28.79 -14.59
C GLU A 135 10.25 -27.53 -13.83
N ALA A 136 11.33 -27.60 -13.06
CA ALA A 136 11.89 -26.44 -12.40
C ALA A 136 12.32 -25.36 -13.41
N GLU A 137 12.91 -25.74 -14.53
CA GLU A 137 13.31 -24.80 -15.58
C GLU A 137 12.09 -24.20 -16.30
N LYS A 138 11.06 -24.98 -16.59
CA LYS A 138 9.78 -24.49 -17.12
C LYS A 138 9.12 -23.51 -16.17
N ALA A 139 9.10 -23.80 -14.86
CA ALA A 139 8.58 -22.92 -13.83
C ALA A 139 9.37 -21.59 -13.78
N ARG A 140 10.69 -21.62 -13.86
CA ARG A 140 11.54 -20.41 -13.94
C ARG A 140 11.24 -19.58 -15.18
N ILE A 141 10.97 -20.21 -16.32
CA ILE A 141 10.57 -19.51 -17.56
C ILE A 141 9.18 -18.88 -17.40
N ALA A 142 8.22 -19.59 -16.82
CA ALA A 142 6.88 -19.07 -16.59
C ALA A 142 6.90 -17.85 -15.66
N LEU A 143 7.59 -17.95 -14.54
CA LEU A 143 7.82 -16.85 -13.61
C LEU A 143 8.55 -15.68 -14.28
N GLY A 144 9.59 -15.98 -15.06
CA GLY A 144 10.39 -14.98 -15.78
C GLY A 144 9.57 -14.13 -16.76
N ARG A 145 8.53 -14.69 -17.38
CA ARG A 145 7.59 -13.94 -18.25
C ARG A 145 6.81 -12.86 -17.49
N ARG A 146 6.60 -13.05 -16.20
CA ARG A 146 5.96 -12.08 -15.29
C ARG A 146 6.96 -11.19 -14.57
N GLY A 147 8.26 -11.31 -14.88
CA GLY A 147 9.28 -10.57 -14.15
C GLY A 147 9.43 -11.04 -12.70
N ILE A 148 9.23 -12.33 -12.46
CA ILE A 148 9.38 -12.95 -11.15
C ILE A 148 10.55 -13.95 -11.22
N ARG A 149 11.41 -13.94 -10.20
CA ARG A 149 12.57 -14.83 -10.12
C ARG A 149 12.75 -15.32 -8.68
N ALA A 150 12.89 -16.61 -8.53
CA ALA A 150 13.36 -17.23 -7.30
C ALA A 150 14.89 -17.21 -7.26
N THR A 151 15.47 -16.76 -6.16
CA THR A 151 16.89 -16.90 -5.84
C THR A 151 17.04 -17.74 -4.59
N ASP A 152 18.28 -18.10 -4.20
CA ASP A 152 18.52 -18.91 -3.00
C ASP A 152 18.06 -18.22 -1.71
N HIS A 153 18.03 -16.88 -1.69
CA HIS A 153 17.78 -16.09 -0.49
C HIS A 153 16.48 -15.30 -0.50
N ALA A 154 15.88 -15.07 -1.68
CA ALA A 154 14.76 -14.16 -1.80
C ALA A 154 13.94 -14.37 -3.08
N LEU A 155 12.74 -13.87 -3.04
CA LEU A 155 11.86 -13.63 -4.18
C LEU A 155 12.20 -12.26 -4.79
N VAL A 156 12.47 -12.21 -6.10
CA VAL A 156 12.76 -10.97 -6.84
C VAL A 156 11.62 -10.70 -7.79
N ILE A 157 11.05 -9.50 -7.71
CA ILE A 157 9.86 -9.07 -8.45
C ILE A 157 10.19 -7.81 -9.24
N ALA A 158 9.98 -7.85 -10.55
CA ALA A 158 10.20 -6.68 -11.41
C ALA A 158 9.27 -5.51 -11.04
N ASN A 159 9.81 -4.30 -11.10
CA ASN A 159 9.05 -3.08 -10.83
C ASN A 159 8.23 -2.60 -12.05
N SER A 160 8.14 -3.40 -13.11
CA SER A 160 7.38 -3.09 -14.31
C SER A 160 5.88 -3.32 -14.09
N ALA A 161 5.09 -2.24 -14.18
CA ALA A 161 3.64 -2.32 -14.11
C ALA A 161 3.04 -3.14 -15.26
N GLU A 162 3.68 -3.11 -16.43
CA GLU A 162 3.23 -3.80 -17.63
C GLU A 162 3.35 -5.33 -17.48
N LEU A 163 4.48 -5.82 -16.97
CA LEU A 163 4.70 -7.25 -16.74
C LEU A 163 3.73 -7.84 -15.71
N LEU A 164 3.37 -7.06 -14.71
CA LEU A 164 2.48 -7.46 -13.62
C LEU A 164 1.02 -7.01 -13.81
N ALA A 165 0.70 -6.39 -14.96
CA ALA A 165 -0.67 -5.99 -15.28
C ALA A 165 -1.70 -7.14 -15.24
N PRO A 166 -1.39 -8.37 -15.68
CA PRO A 166 -2.33 -9.49 -15.54
C PRO A 166 -2.68 -9.83 -14.08
N ILE A 167 -1.76 -9.54 -13.15
CA ILE A 167 -1.92 -9.82 -11.71
C ILE A 167 -2.61 -8.65 -11.00
N TYR A 168 -2.11 -7.44 -11.24
CA TYR A 168 -2.52 -6.26 -10.49
C TYR A 168 -3.48 -5.30 -11.22
N GLY A 169 -3.74 -5.52 -12.52
CA GLY A 169 -4.48 -4.57 -13.35
C GLY A 169 -5.90 -4.24 -12.85
N SER A 170 -6.57 -5.18 -12.19
CA SER A 170 -7.89 -5.00 -11.58
C SER A 170 -7.85 -4.64 -10.09
N THR A 171 -6.67 -4.45 -9.51
CA THR A 171 -6.49 -4.21 -8.08
C THR A 171 -6.17 -2.74 -7.78
N LYS A 172 -6.17 -2.38 -6.49
CA LYS A 172 -5.71 -1.07 -6.02
C LYS A 172 -4.22 -0.81 -6.28
N TRP A 173 -3.42 -1.84 -6.55
CA TRP A 173 -1.97 -1.76 -6.82
C TRP A 173 -1.61 -1.67 -8.30
N ARG A 174 -2.59 -1.45 -9.18
CA ARG A 174 -2.38 -1.21 -10.62
C ARG A 174 -1.40 -0.05 -10.86
N ASN A 175 -0.89 0.05 -12.07
CA ASN A 175 -0.01 1.15 -12.51
C ASN A 175 1.28 1.31 -11.67
N GLY A 176 1.78 0.22 -11.10
CA GLY A 176 3.04 0.20 -10.36
C GLY A 176 2.92 0.46 -8.86
N GLY A 177 1.71 0.59 -8.31
CA GLY A 177 1.47 0.73 -6.86
C GLY A 177 2.02 -0.44 -6.03
N HIS A 178 2.14 -1.64 -6.63
CA HIS A 178 2.75 -2.81 -6.01
C HIS A 178 4.20 -2.57 -5.53
N ARG A 179 4.97 -1.71 -6.22
CA ARG A 179 6.39 -1.45 -5.90
C ARG A 179 6.58 -0.90 -4.49
N GLU A 180 5.77 0.09 -4.13
CA GLU A 180 5.85 0.73 -2.82
C GLU A 180 5.41 -0.23 -1.73
N ARG A 181 4.32 -0.96 -1.95
CA ARG A 181 3.79 -1.92 -0.97
C ARG A 181 4.68 -3.11 -0.73
N LEU A 182 5.33 -3.64 -1.77
CA LEU A 182 6.29 -4.74 -1.59
C LEU A 182 7.55 -4.29 -0.84
N ARG A 183 7.95 -3.01 -0.91
CA ARG A 183 9.06 -2.47 -0.12
C ARG A 183 8.74 -2.30 1.35
N ASP A 184 7.47 -2.17 1.69
CA ASP A 184 7.02 -2.05 3.09
C ASP A 184 7.08 -3.40 3.83
N LEU A 185 7.36 -4.51 3.13
CA LEU A 185 7.54 -5.82 3.75
C LEU A 185 8.84 -5.90 4.56
N PRO A 186 8.86 -6.61 5.69
CA PRO A 186 10.04 -6.75 6.52
C PRO A 186 11.25 -7.31 5.74
N GLY A 187 12.35 -6.57 5.73
CA GLY A 187 13.60 -6.94 5.04
C GLY A 187 13.53 -6.86 3.51
N ALA A 188 12.45 -6.34 2.94
CA ALA A 188 12.40 -6.06 1.51
C ALA A 188 13.31 -4.90 1.13
N ASP A 189 13.92 -4.98 -0.04
CA ASP A 189 14.84 -3.97 -0.53
C ASP A 189 14.65 -3.73 -2.03
N THR A 190 15.14 -2.59 -2.50
CA THR A 190 15.19 -2.31 -3.93
C THR A 190 16.42 -2.99 -4.52
N ALA A 191 16.20 -4.10 -5.21
CA ALA A 191 17.22 -4.65 -6.07
C ALA A 191 17.43 -3.68 -7.25
N GLY A 192 18.63 -3.29 -7.53
CA GLY A 192 18.97 -2.48 -8.69
C GLY A 192 18.45 -3.08 -10.00
N SER A 193 19.25 -3.14 -11.04
CA SER A 193 18.91 -3.83 -12.29
C SER A 193 19.14 -5.32 -12.17
N VAL A 194 18.07 -6.11 -12.32
CA VAL A 194 18.11 -7.59 -12.28
C VAL A 194 17.77 -8.14 -13.66
N HIS A 195 18.55 -9.13 -14.12
CA HIS A 195 18.27 -9.82 -15.37
C HIS A 195 17.25 -10.95 -15.15
N PHE A 196 16.13 -10.89 -15.86
CA PHE A 196 15.11 -11.94 -15.95
C PHE A 196 15.26 -12.66 -17.29
N LYS A 197 15.29 -13.98 -17.27
CA LYS A 197 15.62 -14.82 -18.42
C LYS A 197 14.80 -14.54 -19.68
N VAL A 198 13.54 -14.10 -19.53
CA VAL A 198 12.60 -13.91 -20.65
C VAL A 198 12.42 -12.44 -21.00
N VAL A 199 12.35 -11.58 -20.01
CA VAL A 199 11.97 -10.16 -20.18
C VAL A 199 13.16 -9.20 -20.09
N GLY A 200 14.38 -9.76 -20.00
CA GLY A 200 15.60 -8.96 -19.93
C GLY A 200 15.83 -8.27 -18.59
N THR A 201 16.57 -7.18 -18.61
CA THR A 201 16.98 -6.45 -17.40
C THR A 201 15.90 -5.47 -16.96
N GLN A 202 15.46 -5.57 -15.72
CA GLN A 202 14.42 -4.76 -15.09
C GLN A 202 14.89 -4.26 -13.73
N LYS A 203 14.42 -3.08 -13.31
CA LYS A 203 14.46 -2.70 -11.89
C LYS A 203 13.54 -3.63 -11.10
N ALA A 204 13.95 -4.04 -9.90
CA ALA A 204 13.22 -5.03 -9.14
C ALA A 204 13.16 -4.68 -7.64
N THR A 205 12.25 -5.33 -6.94
CA THR A 205 12.17 -5.37 -5.48
C THR A 205 12.48 -6.79 -5.03
N THR A 206 13.33 -6.92 -4.02
CA THR A 206 13.70 -8.18 -3.39
C THR A 206 12.90 -8.35 -2.11
N VAL A 207 12.23 -9.49 -1.95
CA VAL A 207 11.44 -9.85 -0.77
C VAL A 207 12.04 -11.12 -0.17
N PRO A 208 12.52 -11.09 1.09
CA PRO A 208 13.05 -12.28 1.76
C PRO A 208 12.03 -13.42 1.81
N TRP A 209 12.47 -14.67 1.72
CA TRP A 209 11.58 -15.84 1.77
C TRP A 209 10.72 -15.90 3.02
N ALA A 210 11.28 -15.51 4.18
CA ALA A 210 10.55 -15.44 5.44
C ALA A 210 9.36 -14.46 5.37
N ALA A 211 9.55 -13.31 4.72
CA ALA A 211 8.47 -12.31 4.50
C ALA A 211 7.47 -12.77 3.44
N ALA A 212 7.89 -13.65 2.52
CA ALA A 212 7.03 -14.25 1.50
C ALA A 212 6.26 -15.50 2.00
N GLY A 213 6.50 -15.95 3.22
CA GLY A 213 5.81 -17.10 3.82
C GLY A 213 6.26 -18.45 3.23
N PHE A 214 7.57 -18.59 2.96
CA PHE A 214 8.24 -19.82 2.52
C PHE A 214 9.27 -20.30 3.53
#